data_f76671387b83c944accca5df5bf10e5e
#
_entry.id   f76671387b83c944accca5df5bf10e5e
#
_cell.length_a   1.000
_cell.length_b   1.000
_cell.length_c   1.000
_cell.angle_alpha   90.00
_cell.angle_beta   90.00
_cell.angle_gamma   90.00
#
_symmetry.space_group_name_H-M   'P 1'
#
loop_
_entity.id
_entity.type
_entity.pdbx_description
1 polymer ?
#
loop_
_entity_poly.entity_id
_entity_poly.type
_entity_poly.pdbx_seq_one_letter_code
_entity_poly.pdbx_strand_id
1 'polypeptide(L)'
;MATKASMQIKIWSIDRFVFYVRNPRKNDAAVDNMCASIREFGFKCPILALSNGEVIDGHLRLKAARRLNITDVPVILCDEWTPSQVKAFRIMVNRSATWADWDDELLKLELLDIKASDVDLALTGFDPQELDDLLLPDSPEEEAAPPIPAYPISSAGDLWQCGPHRVLCGDATDSETVARLLGEQKPLLLITDPPYGIELDSEWRDRAGLNGCGPAQPSYLKKRRSKGHKVTSISGDTRADWSEAFALVPSLEVGYVWHASKFTREVLDGLLRIGFLHHQQIIWDKGRTVLTRTHYWFQHEPCWYVRKKNAPWFGKPGENSTIWNSPSPKFIMGGSEEEKYDHPTQKPVELMRRPILNHTKPGELVYDPFLGSGTTLAAAEVTGRVCYGLELDPKFTDVVVGRWQKLSGRKATLEGDGRMFEAVAAERLADRLRKAA
;
A
#
# COMPACT_ATOMS: atom_id res chain seq x y z
N MET A 1 -13.13 -50.73 31.08
CA MET A 1 -14.05 -49.75 30.47
C MET A 1 -14.11 -48.52 31.38
N ALA A 2 -13.50 -47.43 31.01
CA ALA A 2 -13.55 -46.23 31.83
C ALA A 2 -14.97 -45.65 31.73
N THR A 3 -15.64 -45.52 32.86
CA THR A 3 -16.92 -44.84 33.03
C THR A 3 -16.79 -43.42 32.41
N LYS A 4 -17.60 -43.11 31.41
CA LYS A 4 -17.73 -41.72 30.90
C LYS A 4 -18.20 -40.83 32.06
N ALA A 5 -17.24 -40.18 32.74
CA ALA A 5 -17.59 -39.08 33.61
C ALA A 5 -18.32 -38.04 32.74
N SER A 6 -19.54 -37.67 33.06
CA SER A 6 -20.29 -36.65 32.33
C SER A 6 -19.55 -35.34 32.53
N MET A 7 -19.05 -34.77 31.41
CA MET A 7 -18.39 -33.46 31.42
C MET A 7 -19.45 -32.41 31.84
N GLN A 8 -19.23 -31.77 32.97
CA GLN A 8 -20.11 -30.73 33.49
C GLN A 8 -19.39 -29.38 33.48
N ILE A 9 -20.04 -28.38 32.88
CA ILE A 9 -19.60 -27.00 32.95
C ILE A 9 -20.15 -26.40 34.24
N LYS A 10 -19.25 -25.87 35.07
CA LYS A 10 -19.60 -25.11 36.28
C LYS A 10 -19.26 -23.64 36.07
N ILE A 11 -19.88 -22.77 36.84
CA ILE A 11 -19.54 -21.36 36.90
C ILE A 11 -18.74 -21.09 38.15
N TRP A 12 -17.58 -20.51 38.01
CA TRP A 12 -16.70 -20.16 39.13
C TRP A 12 -16.35 -18.67 39.12
N SER A 13 -16.24 -18.11 40.32
CA SER A 13 -15.64 -16.81 40.52
C SER A 13 -14.19 -16.84 39.99
N ILE A 14 -13.80 -15.79 39.30
CA ILE A 14 -12.47 -15.63 38.69
C ILE A 14 -11.35 -15.66 39.75
N ASP A 15 -11.66 -15.25 40.97
CA ASP A 15 -10.69 -15.22 42.09
C ASP A 15 -10.33 -16.62 42.62
N ARG A 16 -11.11 -17.63 42.25
CA ARG A 16 -10.84 -19.00 42.61
C ARG A 16 -9.68 -19.64 41.84
N PHE A 17 -9.30 -19.03 40.70
CA PHE A 17 -8.29 -19.64 39.84
C PHE A 17 -6.86 -19.25 40.23
N VAL A 18 -5.99 -20.28 40.30
CA VAL A 18 -4.57 -20.18 40.60
C VAL A 18 -3.79 -20.43 39.30
N PHE A 19 -3.04 -19.42 38.82
CA PHE A 19 -2.21 -19.58 37.64
C PHE A 19 -1.06 -20.56 37.87
N TYR A 20 -0.85 -21.46 36.92
CA TYR A 20 0.30 -22.35 36.96
C TYR A 20 1.59 -21.58 36.66
N VAL A 21 2.51 -21.53 37.64
CA VAL A 21 3.73 -20.71 37.63
C VAL A 21 4.68 -21.09 36.49
N ARG A 22 4.74 -22.36 36.09
CA ARG A 22 5.61 -22.88 35.04
C ARG A 22 4.91 -22.95 33.67
N ASN A 23 3.99 -22.06 33.39
CA ASN A 23 3.37 -22.03 32.08
C ASN A 23 4.42 -21.60 31.01
N PRO A 24 4.74 -22.45 30.01
CA PRO A 24 5.80 -22.17 29.04
C PRO A 24 5.39 -21.13 28.00
N ARG A 25 4.10 -20.77 27.90
CA ARG A 25 3.58 -19.87 26.89
C ARG A 25 3.55 -18.43 27.37
N LYS A 26 4.25 -17.55 26.65
CA LYS A 26 4.19 -16.08 26.82
C LYS A 26 3.00 -15.58 26.01
N ASN A 27 1.98 -15.04 26.65
CA ASN A 27 0.72 -14.65 26.00
C ASN A 27 0.26 -13.23 26.35
N ASP A 28 1.13 -12.40 26.93
CA ASP A 28 0.75 -11.07 27.40
C ASP A 28 0.39 -10.13 26.23
N ALA A 29 1.10 -10.25 25.11
CA ALA A 29 0.83 -9.46 23.89
C ALA A 29 -0.53 -9.79 23.24
N ALA A 30 -1.08 -11.00 23.49
CA ALA A 30 -2.35 -11.43 22.91
C ALA A 30 -3.58 -11.09 23.77
N VAL A 31 -3.40 -10.44 24.93
CA VAL A 31 -4.51 -10.16 25.86
C VAL A 31 -5.53 -9.21 25.25
N ASP A 32 -5.10 -8.22 24.48
CA ASP A 32 -6.00 -7.25 23.84
C ASP A 32 -6.89 -7.90 22.78
N ASN A 33 -6.33 -8.76 21.93
CA ASN A 33 -7.09 -9.53 20.94
C ASN A 33 -8.11 -10.46 21.62
N MET A 34 -7.71 -11.12 22.71
CA MET A 34 -8.62 -11.97 23.48
C MET A 34 -9.73 -11.15 24.15
N CYS A 35 -9.45 -9.94 24.62
CA CYS A 35 -10.47 -9.03 25.15
C CYS A 35 -11.48 -8.64 24.08
N ALA A 36 -11.02 -8.31 22.86
CA ALA A 36 -11.90 -7.99 21.73
C ALA A 36 -12.81 -9.18 21.38
N SER A 37 -12.24 -10.39 21.27
CA SER A 37 -12.97 -11.61 21.01
C SER A 37 -14.03 -11.92 22.11
N ILE A 38 -13.69 -11.74 23.38
CA ILE A 38 -14.66 -11.98 24.48
C ILE A 38 -15.79 -10.93 24.49
N ARG A 39 -15.51 -9.67 24.12
CA ARG A 39 -16.56 -8.64 24.01
C ARG A 39 -17.56 -8.97 22.91
N GLU A 40 -17.07 -9.42 21.78
CA GLU A 40 -17.91 -9.72 20.60
C GLU A 40 -18.66 -11.04 20.76
N PHE A 41 -17.94 -12.12 21.05
CA PHE A 41 -18.52 -13.47 21.04
C PHE A 41 -18.94 -13.97 22.42
N GLY A 42 -18.59 -13.27 23.48
CA GLY A 42 -18.74 -13.71 24.87
C GLY A 42 -17.71 -14.75 25.28
N PHE A 43 -17.72 -15.14 26.56
CA PHE A 43 -16.82 -16.16 27.12
C PHE A 43 -17.33 -17.58 26.77
N LYS A 44 -17.07 -18.04 25.54
CA LYS A 44 -17.63 -19.31 25.00
C LYS A 44 -16.78 -20.55 25.27
N CYS A 45 -15.47 -20.38 25.50
CA CYS A 45 -14.55 -21.52 25.74
C CYS A 45 -14.28 -21.67 27.24
N PRO A 46 -14.73 -22.74 27.92
CA PRO A 46 -14.49 -22.94 29.34
C PRO A 46 -13.01 -23.01 29.74
N ILE A 47 -12.70 -22.66 30.96
CA ILE A 47 -11.39 -22.88 31.55
C ILE A 47 -11.28 -24.36 31.99
N LEU A 48 -10.15 -25.00 31.78
CA LEU A 48 -9.86 -26.30 32.34
C LEU A 48 -9.05 -26.11 33.62
N ALA A 49 -9.51 -26.67 34.74
CA ALA A 49 -8.86 -26.52 36.04
C ALA A 49 -9.03 -27.76 36.89
N LEU A 50 -8.23 -27.84 37.94
CA LEU A 50 -8.43 -28.78 39.05
C LEU A 50 -9.33 -28.15 40.12
N SER A 51 -9.95 -28.96 40.96
CA SER A 51 -10.84 -28.50 42.06
C SER A 51 -10.13 -27.58 43.06
N ASN A 52 -8.79 -27.69 43.18
CA ASN A 52 -7.97 -26.79 43.99
C ASN A 52 -7.76 -25.39 43.37
N GLY A 53 -8.30 -25.14 42.16
CA GLY A 53 -8.19 -23.88 41.43
C GLY A 53 -7.05 -23.81 40.42
N GLU A 54 -6.11 -24.77 40.38
CA GLU A 54 -4.97 -24.76 39.48
C GLU A 54 -5.44 -24.85 38.03
N VAL A 55 -5.05 -23.86 37.21
CA VAL A 55 -5.41 -23.77 35.80
C VAL A 55 -4.60 -24.74 34.96
N ILE A 56 -5.30 -25.54 34.16
CA ILE A 56 -4.72 -26.45 33.18
C ILE A 56 -4.63 -25.78 31.81
N ASP A 57 -5.75 -25.22 31.31
CA ASP A 57 -5.82 -24.43 30.08
C ASP A 57 -6.73 -23.21 30.25
N GLY A 58 -6.48 -22.18 29.48
CA GLY A 58 -7.25 -20.93 29.44
C GLY A 58 -6.59 -19.74 30.17
N HIS A 59 -5.29 -19.79 30.41
CA HIS A 59 -4.55 -18.69 31.07
C HIS A 59 -4.76 -17.35 30.39
N LEU A 60 -4.74 -17.30 29.04
CA LEU A 60 -4.98 -16.07 28.25
C LEU A 60 -6.42 -15.57 28.46
N ARG A 61 -7.40 -16.45 28.38
CA ARG A 61 -8.82 -16.13 28.61
C ARG A 61 -9.07 -15.56 30.01
N LEU A 62 -8.42 -16.10 31.04
CA LEU A 62 -8.52 -15.58 32.42
C LEU A 62 -7.86 -14.19 32.56
N LYS A 63 -6.71 -13.94 31.90
CA LYS A 63 -6.09 -12.62 31.89
C LYS A 63 -7.03 -11.59 31.22
N ALA A 64 -7.63 -11.93 30.09
CA ALA A 64 -8.58 -11.08 29.42
C ALA A 64 -9.86 -10.86 30.25
N ALA A 65 -10.42 -11.89 30.88
CA ALA A 65 -11.58 -11.78 31.74
C ALA A 65 -11.33 -10.84 32.93
N ARG A 66 -10.16 -10.92 33.57
CA ARG A 66 -9.77 -9.98 34.64
C ARG A 66 -9.71 -8.54 34.14
N ARG A 67 -9.11 -8.32 32.96
CA ARG A 67 -9.02 -6.99 32.35
C ARG A 67 -10.40 -6.42 31.95
N LEU A 68 -11.35 -7.31 31.65
CA LEU A 68 -12.75 -6.96 31.33
C LEU A 68 -13.65 -6.86 32.56
N ASN A 69 -13.11 -7.08 33.78
CA ASN A 69 -13.86 -7.11 35.05
C ASN A 69 -14.98 -8.16 35.04
N ILE A 70 -14.78 -9.28 34.33
CA ILE A 70 -15.70 -10.43 34.38
C ILE A 70 -15.46 -11.18 35.71
N THR A 71 -16.51 -11.34 36.50
CA THR A 71 -16.43 -11.94 37.84
C THR A 71 -16.55 -13.48 37.82
N ASP A 72 -17.32 -13.99 36.85
CA ASP A 72 -17.68 -15.40 36.79
C ASP A 72 -17.43 -16.00 35.44
N VAL A 73 -16.76 -17.14 35.36
CA VAL A 73 -16.39 -17.78 34.09
C VAL A 73 -16.72 -19.28 34.11
N PRO A 74 -17.02 -19.88 32.94
CA PRO A 74 -17.28 -21.32 32.86
C PRO A 74 -15.99 -22.10 33.03
N VAL A 75 -16.08 -23.20 33.79
CA VAL A 75 -14.98 -24.12 34.09
C VAL A 75 -15.39 -25.58 33.95
N ILE A 76 -14.48 -26.38 33.45
CA ILE A 76 -14.55 -27.85 33.45
C ILE A 76 -13.46 -28.38 34.40
N LEU A 77 -13.82 -29.25 35.34
CA LEU A 77 -12.88 -29.84 36.24
C LEU A 77 -12.29 -31.12 35.65
N CYS A 78 -10.99 -31.31 35.84
CA CYS A 78 -10.21 -32.45 35.33
C CYS A 78 -9.50 -33.19 36.48
N ASP A 79 -10.19 -33.38 37.58
CA ASP A 79 -9.63 -34.04 38.81
C ASP A 79 -9.35 -35.53 38.59
N GLU A 80 -9.90 -36.10 37.51
CA GLU A 80 -9.65 -37.49 37.13
C GLU A 80 -8.24 -37.72 36.55
N TRP A 81 -7.52 -36.64 36.21
CA TRP A 81 -6.20 -36.73 35.61
C TRP A 81 -5.08 -36.79 36.65
N THR A 82 -4.12 -37.65 36.37
CA THR A 82 -2.89 -37.68 37.17
C THR A 82 -2.05 -36.41 36.95
N PRO A 83 -1.16 -36.04 37.89
CA PRO A 83 -0.28 -34.88 37.71
C PRO A 83 0.56 -34.91 36.41
N SER A 84 0.95 -36.11 35.96
CA SER A 84 1.70 -36.30 34.72
C SER A 84 0.82 -36.08 33.50
N GLN A 85 -0.44 -36.52 33.53
CA GLN A 85 -1.42 -36.25 32.47
C GLN A 85 -1.72 -34.75 32.32
N VAL A 86 -1.90 -34.04 33.45
CA VAL A 86 -2.11 -32.57 33.45
C VAL A 86 -0.94 -31.85 32.80
N LYS A 87 0.31 -32.23 33.15
CA LYS A 87 1.51 -31.64 32.50
C LYS A 87 1.57 -31.92 30.99
N ALA A 88 1.34 -33.18 30.59
CA ALA A 88 1.34 -33.59 29.21
C ALA A 88 0.25 -32.85 28.42
N PHE A 89 -0.96 -32.73 28.96
CA PHE A 89 -2.07 -32.06 28.35
C PHE A 89 -1.80 -30.55 28.13
N ARG A 90 -1.22 -29.86 29.12
CA ARG A 90 -0.82 -28.44 28.95
C ARG A 90 0.10 -28.22 27.79
N ILE A 91 1.05 -29.11 27.58
CA ILE A 91 1.96 -29.02 26.44
C ILE A 91 1.21 -29.34 25.14
N MET A 92 0.46 -30.42 25.11
CA MET A 92 -0.26 -30.93 23.95
C MET A 92 -1.26 -29.90 23.43
N VAL A 93 -2.13 -29.34 24.30
CA VAL A 93 -3.16 -28.38 23.87
C VAL A 93 -2.57 -27.10 23.25
N ASN A 94 -1.42 -26.66 23.77
CA ASN A 94 -0.71 -25.53 23.20
C ASN A 94 0.00 -25.87 21.87
N ARG A 95 0.44 -27.12 21.70
CA ARG A 95 1.10 -27.58 20.49
C ARG A 95 0.10 -27.93 19.38
N SER A 96 -1.08 -28.41 19.74
CA SER A 96 -2.09 -28.84 18.76
C SER A 96 -2.57 -27.72 17.83
N ALA A 97 -2.52 -26.47 18.28
CA ALA A 97 -2.84 -25.31 17.43
C ALA A 97 -1.88 -25.13 16.24
N THR A 98 -0.74 -25.83 16.24
CA THR A 98 0.27 -25.77 15.15
C THR A 98 0.42 -27.10 14.40
N TRP A 99 -0.53 -28.02 14.51
CA TRP A 99 -0.47 -29.31 13.82
C TRP A 99 -1.13 -29.31 12.44
N ALA A 100 -1.93 -28.30 12.15
CA ALA A 100 -2.56 -28.12 10.85
C ALA A 100 -2.16 -26.78 10.27
N ASP A 101 -1.92 -26.75 8.98
CA ASP A 101 -1.73 -25.54 8.20
C ASP A 101 -3.09 -25.06 7.65
N TRP A 102 -3.18 -23.79 7.32
CA TRP A 102 -4.34 -23.23 6.63
C TRP A 102 -4.35 -23.67 5.17
N ASP A 103 -5.52 -23.89 4.63
CA ASP A 103 -5.76 -23.86 3.19
C ASP A 103 -5.97 -22.38 2.82
N ASP A 104 -4.94 -21.76 2.25
CA ASP A 104 -4.91 -20.31 2.02
C ASP A 104 -6.02 -19.85 1.05
N GLU A 105 -6.41 -20.69 0.08
CA GLU A 105 -7.49 -20.38 -0.86
C GLU A 105 -8.86 -20.35 -0.16
N LEU A 106 -9.13 -21.36 0.67
CA LEU A 106 -10.37 -21.42 1.45
C LEU A 106 -10.40 -20.34 2.53
N LEU A 107 -9.27 -20.11 3.21
CA LEU A 107 -9.14 -19.06 4.21
C LEU A 107 -9.39 -17.67 3.60
N LYS A 108 -8.86 -17.42 2.41
CA LYS A 108 -9.10 -16.18 1.67
C LYS A 108 -10.58 -15.95 1.38
N LEU A 109 -11.30 -16.99 0.95
CA LEU A 109 -12.74 -16.90 0.70
C LEU A 109 -13.51 -16.54 1.98
N GLU A 110 -13.24 -17.21 3.10
CA GLU A 110 -13.87 -16.93 4.39
C GLU A 110 -13.58 -15.51 4.88
N LEU A 111 -12.32 -15.03 4.74
CA LEU A 111 -11.93 -13.67 5.12
C LEU A 111 -12.59 -12.62 4.22
N LEU A 112 -12.78 -12.89 2.92
CA LEU A 112 -13.51 -12.00 2.01
C LEU A 112 -14.99 -11.90 2.38
N ASP A 113 -15.62 -13.01 2.77
CA ASP A 113 -17.01 -13.04 3.23
C ASP A 113 -17.17 -12.24 4.54
N ILE A 114 -16.23 -12.38 5.49
CA ILE A 114 -16.21 -11.58 6.72
C ILE A 114 -16.01 -10.09 6.38
N LYS A 115 -15.11 -9.76 5.46
CA LYS A 115 -14.86 -8.37 5.02
C LYS A 115 -16.10 -7.73 4.37
N ALA A 116 -16.94 -8.52 3.73
CA ALA A 116 -18.20 -8.06 3.16
C ALA A 116 -19.33 -7.90 4.20
N SER A 117 -19.12 -8.35 5.43
CA SER A 117 -20.07 -8.26 6.55
C SER A 117 -19.74 -7.07 7.47
N ASP A 118 -20.54 -6.89 8.52
CA ASP A 118 -20.33 -5.85 9.55
C ASP A 118 -19.31 -6.29 10.63
N VAL A 119 -18.65 -7.46 10.48
CA VAL A 119 -17.69 -7.99 11.45
C VAL A 119 -16.29 -7.49 11.13
N ASP A 120 -15.61 -6.96 12.15
CA ASP A 120 -14.21 -6.50 12.01
C ASP A 120 -13.27 -7.69 11.81
N LEU A 121 -12.49 -7.67 10.72
CA LEU A 121 -11.47 -8.66 10.41
C LEU A 121 -10.42 -8.83 11.53
N ALA A 122 -10.14 -7.78 12.31
CA ALA A 122 -9.23 -7.86 13.45
C ALA A 122 -9.67 -8.89 14.51
N LEU A 123 -10.97 -9.25 14.56
CA LEU A 123 -11.51 -10.28 15.45
C LEU A 123 -11.11 -11.70 15.05
N THR A 124 -10.64 -11.92 13.84
CA THR A 124 -10.11 -13.22 13.37
C THR A 124 -8.78 -13.57 14.04
N GLY A 125 -8.07 -12.57 14.56
CA GLY A 125 -6.78 -12.74 15.23
C GLY A 125 -5.57 -12.67 14.31
N PHE A 126 -5.76 -12.57 12.98
CA PHE A 126 -4.70 -12.25 12.04
C PHE A 126 -4.24 -10.80 12.24
N ASP A 127 -2.95 -10.55 12.12
CA ASP A 127 -2.46 -9.19 12.12
C ASP A 127 -2.70 -8.51 10.74
N PRO A 128 -2.63 -7.17 10.67
CA PRO A 128 -2.90 -6.46 9.42
C PRO A 128 -2.02 -6.88 8.25
N GLN A 129 -0.77 -7.31 8.50
CA GLN A 129 0.13 -7.76 7.44
C GLN A 129 -0.26 -9.16 6.94
N GLU A 130 -0.62 -10.08 7.85
CA GLU A 130 -1.14 -11.40 7.48
C GLU A 130 -2.41 -11.28 6.64
N LEU A 131 -3.30 -10.34 6.99
CA LEU A 131 -4.50 -10.06 6.20
C LEU A 131 -4.17 -9.48 4.82
N ASP A 132 -3.18 -8.59 4.72
CA ASP A 132 -2.70 -8.07 3.44
C ASP A 132 -2.13 -9.20 2.56
N ASP A 133 -1.29 -10.08 3.12
CA ASP A 133 -0.69 -11.20 2.41
C ASP A 133 -1.75 -12.19 1.88
N LEU A 134 -2.83 -12.39 2.64
CA LEU A 134 -3.92 -13.32 2.27
C LEU A 134 -4.94 -12.72 1.31
N LEU A 135 -5.30 -11.44 1.49
CA LEU A 135 -6.44 -10.83 0.80
C LEU A 135 -6.05 -10.01 -0.42
N LEU A 136 -4.84 -9.45 -0.45
CA LEU A 136 -4.40 -8.68 -1.59
C LEU A 136 -3.97 -9.61 -2.74
N PRO A 137 -4.24 -9.22 -3.98
CA PRO A 137 -3.75 -9.98 -5.12
C PRO A 137 -2.23 -9.92 -5.19
N ASP A 138 -1.58 -11.00 -5.62
CA ASP A 138 -0.13 -11.07 -5.81
C ASP A 138 0.40 -9.98 -6.73
N SER A 139 -0.39 -9.64 -7.74
CA SER A 139 -0.16 -8.51 -8.63
C SER A 139 -1.49 -7.83 -8.91
N PRO A 140 -1.62 -6.51 -8.64
CA PRO A 140 -2.82 -5.78 -9.01
C PRO A 140 -2.99 -5.80 -10.52
N GLU A 141 -4.22 -5.95 -11.00
CA GLU A 141 -4.51 -5.72 -12.42
C GLU A 141 -4.06 -4.29 -12.78
N GLU A 142 -3.14 -4.17 -13.72
CA GLU A 142 -2.68 -2.87 -14.19
C GLU A 142 -3.75 -2.23 -15.05
N GLU A 143 -4.50 -1.33 -14.47
CA GLU A 143 -5.41 -0.51 -15.23
C GLU A 143 -4.67 0.69 -15.84
N ALA A 144 -4.84 0.84 -17.14
CA ALA A 144 -4.28 1.96 -17.86
C ALA A 144 -4.79 3.30 -17.33
N ALA A 145 -3.88 4.24 -17.13
CA ALA A 145 -4.27 5.62 -16.84
C ALA A 145 -5.14 6.17 -17.97
N PRO A 146 -6.17 6.97 -17.68
CA PRO A 146 -6.95 7.65 -18.70
C PRO A 146 -6.09 8.48 -19.66
N PRO A 147 -6.51 8.73 -20.91
CA PRO A 147 -5.80 9.60 -21.82
C PRO A 147 -5.74 11.03 -21.28
N ILE A 148 -4.65 11.74 -21.59
CA ILE A 148 -4.47 13.13 -21.19
C ILE A 148 -5.56 13.98 -21.89
N PRO A 149 -6.36 14.77 -21.15
CA PRO A 149 -7.41 15.57 -21.72
C PRO A 149 -6.84 16.70 -22.61
N ALA A 150 -7.53 17.01 -23.69
CA ALA A 150 -7.14 18.12 -24.57
C ALA A 150 -7.09 19.45 -23.80
N TYR A 151 -8.03 19.64 -22.90
CA TYR A 151 -8.14 20.82 -22.05
C TYR A 151 -8.27 20.39 -20.58
N PRO A 152 -7.54 21.03 -19.65
CA PRO A 152 -7.65 20.72 -18.24
C PRO A 152 -9.00 21.17 -17.67
N ILE A 153 -9.54 20.34 -16.80
CA ILE A 153 -10.67 20.63 -15.92
C ILE A 153 -10.15 21.28 -14.64
N SER A 154 -9.13 20.68 -14.03
CA SER A 154 -8.46 21.20 -12.85
C SER A 154 -7.74 22.52 -13.14
N SER A 155 -7.55 23.30 -12.09
CA SER A 155 -6.79 24.56 -12.10
C SER A 155 -5.78 24.54 -10.95
N ALA A 156 -4.72 25.32 -11.05
CA ALA A 156 -3.78 25.49 -9.93
C ALA A 156 -4.52 25.93 -8.66
N GLY A 157 -4.25 25.26 -7.55
CA GLY A 157 -4.92 25.45 -6.28
C GLY A 157 -6.15 24.56 -6.07
N ASP A 158 -6.65 23.82 -7.07
CA ASP A 158 -7.75 22.87 -6.84
C ASP A 158 -7.28 21.68 -5.97
N LEU A 159 -8.03 21.40 -4.93
CA LEU A 159 -7.83 20.22 -4.09
C LEU A 159 -9.01 19.28 -4.25
N TRP A 160 -8.73 18.11 -4.81
CA TRP A 160 -9.70 17.07 -5.03
C TRP A 160 -9.69 16.06 -3.88
N GLN A 161 -10.87 15.80 -3.33
CA GLN A 161 -11.11 14.74 -2.36
C GLN A 161 -11.50 13.47 -3.11
N CYS A 162 -10.60 12.50 -3.14
CA CYS A 162 -10.77 11.20 -3.78
C CYS A 162 -11.01 10.13 -2.70
N GLY A 163 -12.24 10.05 -2.14
CA GLY A 163 -12.52 9.25 -0.95
C GLY A 163 -11.66 9.71 0.23
N PRO A 164 -10.79 8.84 0.80
CA PRO A 164 -9.86 9.25 1.86
C PRO A 164 -8.61 9.99 1.33
N HIS A 165 -8.33 9.89 0.02
CA HIS A 165 -7.14 10.49 -0.59
C HIS A 165 -7.36 11.97 -0.92
N ARG A 166 -6.26 12.69 -1.05
CA ARG A 166 -6.26 14.11 -1.45
C ARG A 166 -5.29 14.33 -2.61
N VAL A 167 -5.76 15.04 -3.64
CA VAL A 167 -4.97 15.40 -4.83
C VAL A 167 -5.02 16.91 -5.00
N LEU A 168 -3.89 17.58 -4.84
CA LEU A 168 -3.80 19.04 -4.99
C LEU A 168 -3.05 19.39 -6.28
N CYS A 169 -3.68 20.19 -7.11
CA CYS A 169 -3.03 20.77 -8.29
C CYS A 169 -2.13 21.93 -7.84
N GLY A 170 -0.81 21.73 -7.75
CA GLY A 170 0.08 22.77 -7.26
C GLY A 170 1.55 22.37 -7.21
N ASP A 171 2.38 23.34 -6.82
CA ASP A 171 3.84 23.19 -6.76
C ASP A 171 4.25 22.51 -5.45
N ALA A 172 4.99 21.42 -5.55
CA ALA A 172 5.51 20.66 -4.41
C ALA A 172 6.60 21.39 -3.62
N THR A 173 7.17 22.46 -4.16
CA THR A 173 8.18 23.29 -3.49
C THR A 173 7.57 24.49 -2.74
N ASP A 174 6.26 24.73 -2.91
CA ASP A 174 5.55 25.77 -2.17
C ASP A 174 5.02 25.26 -0.84
N SER A 175 5.52 25.85 0.24
CA SER A 175 5.20 25.45 1.61
C SER A 175 3.73 25.63 2.00
N GLU A 176 3.04 26.63 1.45
CA GLU A 176 1.61 26.86 1.72
C GLU A 176 0.76 25.80 1.04
N THR A 177 1.10 25.45 -0.20
CA THR A 177 0.47 24.38 -0.98
C THR A 177 0.63 23.03 -0.28
N VAL A 178 1.85 22.69 0.19
CA VAL A 178 2.09 21.44 0.92
C VAL A 178 1.34 21.41 2.25
N ALA A 179 1.37 22.51 3.01
CA ALA A 179 0.66 22.61 4.28
C ALA A 179 -0.88 22.47 4.09
N ARG A 180 -1.43 23.06 3.03
CA ARG A 180 -2.86 22.91 2.70
C ARG A 180 -3.23 21.47 2.33
N LEU A 181 -2.41 20.79 1.54
CA LEU A 181 -2.62 19.38 1.20
C LEU A 181 -2.68 18.52 2.46
N LEU A 182 -1.68 18.67 3.33
CA LEU A 182 -1.50 17.81 4.49
C LEU A 182 -2.46 18.12 5.63
N GLY A 183 -2.79 19.42 5.85
CA GLY A 183 -3.49 19.84 7.05
C GLY A 183 -2.72 19.43 8.30
N GLU A 184 -3.36 18.69 9.21
CA GLU A 184 -2.74 18.17 10.43
C GLU A 184 -2.08 16.78 10.25
N GLN A 185 -2.17 16.19 9.08
CA GLN A 185 -1.66 14.84 8.80
C GLN A 185 -0.14 14.83 8.71
N LYS A 186 0.45 13.73 9.17
CA LYS A 186 1.90 13.54 9.26
C LYS A 186 2.31 12.25 8.57
N PRO A 187 2.43 12.23 7.23
CA PRO A 187 2.87 11.04 6.52
C PRO A 187 4.27 10.63 6.98
N LEU A 188 4.48 9.33 7.11
CA LEU A 188 5.80 8.78 7.42
C LEU A 188 6.53 8.26 6.17
N LEU A 189 5.80 7.92 5.12
CA LEU A 189 6.31 7.29 3.90
C LEU A 189 6.22 8.23 2.71
N LEU A 190 7.36 8.50 2.10
CA LEU A 190 7.51 9.17 0.80
C LEU A 190 7.73 8.11 -0.28
N ILE A 191 6.90 8.10 -1.30
CA ILE A 191 7.13 7.33 -2.53
C ILE A 191 6.92 8.26 -3.69
N THR A 192 7.96 8.47 -4.51
CA THR A 192 7.85 9.51 -5.53
C THR A 192 8.75 9.28 -6.73
N ASP A 193 8.26 9.74 -7.88
CA ASP A 193 8.95 9.71 -9.18
C ASP A 193 9.08 11.14 -9.73
N PRO A 194 9.99 11.96 -9.15
CA PRO A 194 10.13 13.35 -9.55
C PRO A 194 10.69 13.48 -10.97
N PRO A 195 10.57 14.64 -11.61
CA PRO A 195 11.28 14.94 -12.84
C PRO A 195 12.80 14.76 -12.67
N TYR A 196 13.46 14.11 -13.64
CA TYR A 196 14.85 13.65 -13.47
C TYR A 196 15.91 14.70 -13.86
N GLY A 197 15.52 15.85 -14.43
CA GLY A 197 16.48 16.85 -14.93
C GLY A 197 17.24 16.42 -16.18
N ILE A 198 16.67 15.52 -16.97
CA ILE A 198 17.31 15.00 -18.18
C ILE A 198 16.93 15.76 -19.44
N GLU A 199 16.06 16.78 -19.31
CA GLU A 199 15.51 17.56 -20.44
C GLU A 199 15.03 16.60 -21.54
N LEU A 200 14.03 15.79 -21.23
CA LEU A 200 13.59 14.65 -22.05
C LEU A 200 13.22 15.12 -23.47
N ASP A 201 14.13 14.88 -24.42
CA ASP A 201 13.94 15.14 -25.84
C ASP A 201 13.32 13.91 -26.51
N SER A 202 12.01 13.84 -26.53
CA SER A 202 11.27 12.70 -27.11
C SER A 202 11.30 12.65 -28.64
N GLU A 203 11.62 13.78 -29.31
CA GLU A 203 11.67 13.89 -30.79
C GLU A 203 13.05 13.49 -31.34
N TRP A 204 14.06 13.23 -30.50
CA TRP A 204 15.41 12.93 -30.98
C TRP A 204 15.49 11.72 -31.92
N ARG A 205 14.59 10.72 -31.73
CA ARG A 205 14.52 9.52 -32.57
C ARG A 205 14.04 9.88 -33.99
N ASP A 206 13.05 10.77 -34.06
CA ASP A 206 12.52 11.25 -35.35
C ASP A 206 13.56 12.07 -36.09
N ARG A 207 14.26 12.97 -35.37
CA ARG A 207 15.34 13.77 -35.94
C ARG A 207 16.56 12.94 -36.36
N ALA A 208 16.83 11.85 -35.65
CA ALA A 208 17.94 10.93 -35.95
C ALA A 208 17.60 9.89 -37.04
N GLY A 209 16.37 9.87 -37.56
CA GLY A 209 15.91 8.88 -38.55
C GLY A 209 15.81 7.44 -37.99
N LEU A 210 15.78 7.30 -36.67
CA LEU A 210 15.81 6.01 -35.98
C LEU A 210 14.42 5.42 -35.70
N ASN A 211 13.36 6.08 -36.06
CA ASN A 211 12.01 5.56 -36.05
C ASN A 211 11.87 4.45 -37.09
N GLY A 212 12.02 3.20 -36.66
CA GLY A 212 12.02 2.03 -37.53
C GLY A 212 13.27 1.13 -37.38
N CYS A 213 14.24 1.49 -36.55
CA CYS A 213 15.37 0.64 -36.18
C CYS A 213 14.96 -0.35 -35.10
N GLY A 214 14.16 -1.35 -35.48
CA GLY A 214 13.92 -2.62 -34.81
C GLY A 214 14.22 -3.76 -35.77
N PRO A 215 14.11 -5.04 -35.36
CA PRO A 215 14.21 -6.17 -36.28
C PRO A 215 13.27 -5.93 -37.46
N ALA A 216 13.79 -6.09 -38.69
CA ALA A 216 13.22 -5.67 -39.97
C ALA A 216 11.68 -5.61 -40.01
N GLN A 217 11.10 -4.43 -39.97
CA GLN A 217 9.66 -4.28 -40.05
C GLN A 217 9.15 -4.59 -41.46
N PRO A 218 8.04 -5.36 -41.59
CA PRO A 218 7.42 -5.61 -42.89
C PRO A 218 7.09 -4.33 -43.62
N SER A 219 7.24 -4.31 -44.95
CA SER A 219 7.09 -3.14 -45.80
C SER A 219 5.73 -2.43 -45.72
N TYR A 220 4.67 -3.10 -45.25
CA TYR A 220 3.34 -2.50 -45.06
C TYR A 220 3.26 -1.53 -43.88
N LEU A 221 4.16 -1.65 -42.90
CA LEU A 221 4.23 -0.75 -41.73
C LEU A 221 4.94 0.58 -42.05
N LYS A 222 5.69 0.67 -43.18
CA LYS A 222 6.35 1.89 -43.62
C LYS A 222 5.40 3.00 -44.04
N LYS A 223 4.12 2.72 -44.29
CA LYS A 223 3.12 3.70 -44.77
C LYS A 223 2.36 4.40 -43.62
N ARG A 224 2.48 4.00 -42.38
CA ARG A 224 1.92 4.72 -41.23
C ARG A 224 2.92 5.73 -40.68
N ARG A 225 3.20 6.80 -41.40
CA ARG A 225 3.64 8.06 -40.80
C ARG A 225 2.48 8.53 -39.94
N SER A 226 2.52 8.20 -38.64
CA SER A 226 1.61 8.76 -37.66
C SER A 226 1.78 10.29 -37.70
N LYS A 227 0.68 11.00 -37.82
CA LYS A 227 0.63 12.44 -37.51
C LYS A 227 1.26 12.57 -36.10
N GLY A 228 2.33 13.37 -36.00
CA GLY A 228 3.16 13.46 -34.81
C GLY A 228 2.32 13.64 -33.56
N HIS A 229 2.46 12.71 -32.62
CA HIS A 229 2.06 12.97 -31.26
C HIS A 229 3.10 13.95 -30.70
N LYS A 230 2.70 15.18 -30.46
CA LYS A 230 3.50 16.13 -29.68
C LYS A 230 3.65 15.51 -28.29
N VAL A 231 4.82 14.97 -28.01
CA VAL A 231 5.16 14.59 -26.64
C VAL A 231 5.34 15.90 -25.89
N THR A 232 4.50 16.08 -24.90
CA THR A 232 4.58 17.18 -23.96
C THR A 232 5.92 17.11 -23.22
N SER A 233 6.63 18.23 -23.13
CA SER A 233 7.76 18.39 -22.22
C SER A 233 7.28 18.12 -20.79
N ILE A 234 8.06 17.42 -20.00
CA ILE A 234 7.76 17.22 -18.57
C ILE A 234 7.97 18.55 -17.87
N SER A 235 6.94 19.06 -17.20
CA SER A 235 7.03 20.31 -16.44
C SER A 235 8.04 20.12 -15.29
N GLY A 236 9.00 21.04 -15.17
CA GLY A 236 10.01 20.99 -14.10
C GLY A 236 11.21 20.07 -14.37
N ASP A 237 11.37 19.46 -15.55
CA ASP A 237 12.50 18.55 -15.86
C ASP A 237 13.85 19.30 -16.08
N THR A 238 14.16 20.24 -15.17
CA THR A 238 15.36 21.08 -15.24
C THR A 238 16.39 20.76 -14.16
N ARG A 239 16.02 19.95 -13.16
CA ARG A 239 16.88 19.56 -12.02
C ARG A 239 16.56 18.14 -11.54
N ALA A 240 17.52 17.51 -10.87
CA ALA A 240 17.38 16.16 -10.34
C ALA A 240 17.18 16.14 -8.82
N ASP A 241 17.71 17.09 -8.08
CA ASP A 241 17.56 17.19 -6.62
C ASP A 241 16.27 17.95 -6.26
N TRP A 242 15.36 17.26 -5.60
CA TRP A 242 14.08 17.77 -5.08
C TRP A 242 13.99 17.70 -3.57
N SER A 243 15.12 17.55 -2.88
CA SER A 243 15.16 17.40 -1.42
C SER A 243 14.51 18.56 -0.68
N GLU A 244 14.49 19.78 -1.23
CA GLU A 244 13.80 20.93 -0.64
C GLU A 244 12.28 20.71 -0.54
N ALA A 245 11.65 20.07 -1.53
CA ALA A 245 10.22 19.73 -1.47
C ALA A 245 9.94 18.68 -0.40
N PHE A 246 10.85 17.71 -0.24
CA PHE A 246 10.70 16.67 0.78
C PHE A 246 10.95 17.22 2.19
N ALA A 247 11.82 18.20 2.33
CA ALA A 247 12.12 18.88 3.62
C ALA A 247 10.91 19.61 4.20
N LEU A 248 9.92 19.98 3.37
CA LEU A 248 8.68 20.60 3.82
C LEU A 248 7.82 19.64 4.67
N VAL A 249 8.13 18.34 4.68
CA VAL A 249 7.39 17.31 5.41
C VAL A 249 8.31 16.59 6.40
N PRO A 250 8.60 17.21 7.57
CA PRO A 250 9.59 16.68 8.53
C PRO A 250 9.19 15.36 9.19
N SER A 251 7.91 14.96 9.08
CA SER A 251 7.40 13.68 9.59
C SER A 251 7.84 12.46 8.79
N LEU A 252 8.41 12.65 7.59
CA LEU A 252 8.88 11.56 6.76
C LEU A 252 9.99 10.77 7.44
N GLU A 253 9.81 9.47 7.56
CA GLU A 253 10.75 8.52 8.16
C GLU A 253 11.35 7.58 7.12
N VAL A 254 10.67 7.38 5.99
CA VAL A 254 11.05 6.48 4.90
C VAL A 254 10.86 7.18 3.57
N GLY A 255 11.81 7.00 2.64
CA GLY A 255 11.72 7.52 1.29
C GLY A 255 12.12 6.50 0.23
N TYR A 256 11.29 6.41 -0.80
CA TYR A 256 11.58 5.73 -2.07
C TYR A 256 11.54 6.78 -3.17
N VAL A 257 12.72 7.13 -3.69
CA VAL A 257 12.89 8.21 -4.65
C VAL A 257 13.52 7.69 -5.92
N TRP A 258 12.70 7.62 -6.97
CA TRP A 258 13.16 7.25 -8.30
C TRP A 258 14.03 8.34 -8.91
N HIS A 259 15.01 7.97 -9.72
CA HIS A 259 15.93 8.94 -10.32
C HIS A 259 16.62 8.40 -11.58
N ALA A 260 17.15 9.27 -12.40
CA ALA A 260 18.00 8.86 -13.50
C ALA A 260 19.38 8.40 -13.00
N SER A 261 19.92 7.33 -13.58
CA SER A 261 21.27 6.80 -13.23
C SER A 261 22.37 7.87 -13.29
N LYS A 262 22.25 8.86 -14.18
CA LYS A 262 23.17 9.98 -14.32
C LYS A 262 23.28 10.82 -13.03
N PHE A 263 22.18 10.98 -12.31
CA PHE A 263 22.05 11.86 -11.14
C PHE A 263 21.97 11.11 -9.80
N THR A 264 22.30 9.81 -9.81
CA THR A 264 22.29 8.93 -8.63
C THR A 264 22.93 9.56 -7.40
N ARG A 265 24.11 10.17 -7.55
CA ARG A 265 24.83 10.82 -6.46
C ARG A 265 24.14 12.11 -6.00
N GLU A 266 23.74 12.97 -6.93
CA GLU A 266 23.12 14.25 -6.63
C GLU A 266 21.84 14.09 -5.80
N VAL A 267 20.98 13.15 -6.21
CA VAL A 267 19.75 12.84 -5.49
C VAL A 267 20.04 12.28 -4.09
N LEU A 268 21.03 11.39 -3.96
CA LEU A 268 21.42 10.86 -2.64
C LEU A 268 21.95 11.96 -1.73
N ASP A 269 22.85 12.81 -2.24
CA ASP A 269 23.42 13.91 -1.45
C ASP A 269 22.32 14.86 -0.94
N GLY A 270 21.27 15.12 -1.75
CA GLY A 270 20.09 15.87 -1.35
C GLY A 270 19.31 15.20 -0.22
N LEU A 271 19.03 13.91 -0.34
CA LEU A 271 18.30 13.14 0.68
C LEU A 271 19.06 13.06 2.01
N LEU A 272 20.39 12.89 1.96
CA LEU A 272 21.24 12.89 3.17
C LEU A 272 21.25 14.26 3.86
N ARG A 273 21.23 15.36 3.08
CA ARG A 273 21.21 16.73 3.59
C ARG A 273 19.96 17.03 4.42
N ILE A 274 18.81 16.44 4.08
CA ILE A 274 17.55 16.62 4.80
C ILE A 274 17.34 15.58 5.92
N GLY A 275 18.38 14.80 6.26
CA GLY A 275 18.42 13.95 7.44
C GLY A 275 18.00 12.49 7.22
N PHE A 276 17.79 12.05 5.99
CA PHE A 276 17.70 10.62 5.71
C PHE A 276 19.06 9.94 5.81
N LEU A 277 19.04 8.65 6.08
CA LEU A 277 20.20 7.77 6.04
C LEU A 277 20.11 6.90 4.79
N HIS A 278 21.20 6.77 4.07
CA HIS A 278 21.29 5.81 2.97
C HIS A 278 21.06 4.39 3.52
N HIS A 279 20.18 3.65 2.88
CA HIS A 279 19.92 2.27 3.26
C HIS A 279 20.27 1.32 2.11
N GLN A 280 19.54 1.37 1.00
CA GLN A 280 19.78 0.52 -0.17
C GLN A 280 19.41 1.24 -1.46
N GLN A 281 19.96 0.77 -2.57
CA GLN A 281 19.46 1.11 -3.90
C GLN A 281 18.60 -0.03 -4.42
N ILE A 282 17.37 0.30 -4.82
CA ILE A 282 16.46 -0.61 -5.48
C ILE A 282 16.60 -0.42 -6.99
N ILE A 283 16.58 -1.51 -7.73
CA ILE A 283 16.68 -1.52 -9.19
C ILE A 283 15.40 -2.08 -9.76
N TRP A 284 14.66 -1.29 -10.48
CA TRP A 284 13.56 -1.79 -11.30
C TRP A 284 14.10 -2.34 -12.61
N ASP A 285 14.01 -3.66 -12.79
CA ASP A 285 14.29 -4.32 -14.06
C ASP A 285 13.00 -4.33 -14.91
N LYS A 286 13.06 -3.65 -16.05
CA LYS A 286 11.94 -3.54 -17.01
C LYS A 286 11.75 -4.80 -17.87
N GLY A 287 12.62 -5.80 -17.71
CA GLY A 287 12.65 -7.03 -18.51
C GLY A 287 13.05 -6.81 -19.99
N ARG A 288 13.37 -5.57 -20.38
CA ARG A 288 13.78 -5.21 -21.75
C ARG A 288 14.64 -3.96 -21.79
N THR A 289 15.46 -3.87 -22.81
CA THR A 289 16.28 -2.70 -23.05
C THR A 289 15.46 -1.57 -23.71
N VAL A 290 15.76 -0.34 -23.33
CA VAL A 290 15.21 0.88 -23.94
C VAL A 290 16.29 1.51 -24.80
N LEU A 291 15.98 1.78 -26.07
CA LEU A 291 16.90 2.43 -26.99
C LEU A 291 17.33 3.80 -26.45
N THR A 292 18.64 3.96 -26.27
CA THR A 292 19.25 5.19 -25.78
C THR A 292 20.40 5.64 -26.70
N ARG A 293 20.94 6.86 -26.46
CA ARG A 293 22.10 7.40 -27.21
C ARG A 293 23.45 6.88 -26.68
N THR A 294 23.42 5.91 -25.73
CA THR A 294 24.61 5.35 -25.07
C THR A 294 25.01 4.00 -25.67
N HIS A 295 26.25 3.55 -25.43
CA HIS A 295 26.72 2.24 -25.88
C HIS A 295 25.94 1.06 -25.27
N TYR A 296 25.59 1.17 -23.99
CA TYR A 296 24.73 0.21 -23.30
C TYR A 296 23.33 0.79 -23.14
N TRP A 297 22.33 0.04 -23.56
CA TRP A 297 20.94 0.45 -23.44
C TRP A 297 20.40 0.15 -22.05
N PHE A 298 19.74 1.12 -21.47
CA PHE A 298 19.15 0.95 -20.14
C PHE A 298 18.03 -0.08 -20.15
N GLN A 299 18.14 -1.07 -19.26
CA GLN A 299 17.10 -2.05 -18.98
C GLN A 299 16.44 -1.76 -17.62
N HIS A 300 17.02 -0.90 -16.82
CA HIS A 300 16.61 -0.64 -15.45
C HIS A 300 16.45 0.84 -15.15
N GLU A 301 15.73 1.11 -14.05
CA GLU A 301 15.71 2.40 -13.38
C GLU A 301 16.05 2.23 -11.90
N PRO A 302 16.93 3.08 -11.33
CA PRO A 302 17.27 3.04 -9.92
C PRO A 302 16.31 3.85 -9.07
N CYS A 303 16.10 3.39 -7.84
CA CYS A 303 15.37 4.07 -6.80
C CYS A 303 16.21 4.08 -5.52
N TRP A 304 16.34 5.23 -4.88
CA TRP A 304 16.93 5.29 -3.56
C TRP A 304 15.91 4.89 -2.51
N TYR A 305 16.21 3.85 -1.74
CA TYR A 305 15.56 3.54 -0.49
C TYR A 305 16.38 4.14 0.64
N VAL A 306 15.80 5.16 1.28
CA VAL A 306 16.39 5.89 2.41
C VAL A 306 15.44 5.85 3.59
N ARG A 307 15.98 5.94 4.81
CA ARG A 307 15.17 5.88 6.03
C ARG A 307 15.81 6.66 7.16
N LYS A 308 15.00 7.07 8.15
CA LYS A 308 15.49 7.49 9.45
C LYS A 308 15.64 6.30 10.40
N LYS A 309 16.25 6.53 11.57
CA LYS A 309 16.64 5.45 12.48
C LYS A 309 15.48 4.54 12.94
N ASN A 310 14.31 5.11 13.15
CA ASN A 310 13.14 4.43 13.73
C ASN A 310 12.06 4.09 12.69
N ALA A 311 12.39 4.11 11.42
CA ALA A 311 11.45 3.82 10.35
C ALA A 311 10.83 2.42 10.51
N PRO A 312 9.49 2.27 10.41
CA PRO A 312 8.84 0.97 10.52
C PRO A 312 9.19 0.06 9.35
N TRP A 313 9.18 -1.24 9.58
CA TRP A 313 9.34 -2.28 8.58
C TRP A 313 8.43 -3.46 8.91
N PHE A 314 7.52 -3.79 8.01
CA PHE A 314 6.57 -4.89 8.13
C PHE A 314 6.88 -6.06 7.19
N GLY A 315 7.79 -5.86 6.21
CA GLY A 315 8.18 -6.91 5.28
C GLY A 315 8.89 -8.08 5.95
N LYS A 316 8.71 -9.29 5.42
CA LYS A 316 9.37 -10.49 5.93
C LYS A 316 10.85 -10.53 5.51
N PRO A 317 11.76 -10.94 6.40
CA PRO A 317 13.17 -11.09 6.07
C PRO A 317 13.37 -12.15 4.98
N GLY A 318 14.14 -11.80 3.94
CA GLY A 318 14.49 -12.72 2.84
C GLY A 318 13.47 -12.79 1.69
N GLU A 319 12.27 -12.25 1.83
CA GLU A 319 11.27 -12.19 0.76
C GLU A 319 11.42 -10.96 -0.15
N ASN A 320 12.11 -9.94 0.31
CA ASN A 320 12.31 -8.69 -0.41
C ASN A 320 13.71 -8.61 -1.03
N SER A 321 13.78 -8.55 -2.36
CA SER A 321 15.00 -8.34 -3.13
C SER A 321 15.18 -6.86 -3.47
N THR A 322 16.43 -6.44 -3.73
CA THR A 322 16.74 -5.11 -4.28
C THR A 322 16.53 -5.02 -5.80
N ILE A 323 16.27 -6.13 -6.48
CA ILE A 323 15.92 -6.15 -7.90
C ILE A 323 14.42 -6.44 -8.01
N TRP A 324 13.68 -5.47 -8.54
CA TRP A 324 12.25 -5.56 -8.71
C TRP A 324 11.92 -5.80 -10.18
N ASN A 325 11.44 -6.99 -10.48
CA ASN A 325 10.99 -7.36 -11.82
C ASN A 325 9.53 -6.96 -11.96
N SER A 326 9.24 -6.02 -12.85
CA SER A 326 7.89 -5.66 -13.23
C SER A 326 7.92 -5.18 -14.68
N PRO A 327 7.15 -5.78 -15.59
CA PRO A 327 7.10 -5.32 -16.97
C PRO A 327 6.56 -3.88 -17.02
N SER A 328 7.14 -3.06 -17.90
CA SER A 328 6.61 -1.71 -18.13
C SER A 328 5.20 -1.79 -18.73
N PRO A 329 4.21 -1.00 -18.25
CA PRO A 329 2.81 -1.04 -18.72
C PRO A 329 2.61 -0.91 -20.23
N LYS A 330 3.60 -0.43 -20.96
CA LYS A 330 3.56 -0.29 -22.42
C LYS A 330 3.65 -1.61 -23.20
N PHE A 331 3.73 -2.76 -22.55
CA PHE A 331 4.05 -4.03 -23.22
C PHE A 331 3.22 -5.23 -22.76
N ILE A 332 1.92 -5.11 -22.75
CA ILE A 332 1.07 -6.28 -22.86
C ILE A 332 0.91 -6.55 -24.37
N MET A 333 1.86 -7.30 -24.95
CA MET A 333 1.73 -7.82 -26.31
C MET A 333 0.75 -8.99 -26.28
N GLY A 334 -0.42 -8.80 -26.89
CA GLY A 334 -1.40 -9.87 -27.05
C GLY A 334 -2.73 -9.41 -27.61
N GLY A 335 -2.73 -8.48 -28.58
CA GLY A 335 -3.97 -8.08 -29.25
C GLY A 335 -3.70 -7.08 -30.37
N SER A 336 -4.41 -7.23 -31.47
CA SER A 336 -4.26 -6.44 -32.71
C SER A 336 -4.72 -4.99 -32.65
N GLU A 337 -5.00 -4.43 -31.46
CA GLU A 337 -5.30 -3.01 -31.26
C GLU A 337 -4.48 -2.48 -30.10
N GLU A 338 -3.31 -1.88 -30.43
CA GLU A 338 -2.46 -1.15 -29.49
C GLU A 338 -3.18 0.13 -29.04
N GLU A 339 -3.75 0.14 -27.85
CA GLU A 339 -4.02 1.39 -27.15
C GLU A 339 -2.68 2.01 -26.74
N LYS A 340 -2.27 3.04 -27.44
CA LYS A 340 -1.08 3.83 -27.12
C LYS A 340 -1.40 4.69 -25.89
N TYR A 341 -0.80 4.35 -24.76
CA TYR A 341 -0.82 5.23 -23.59
C TYR A 341 -0.03 6.50 -23.87
N ASP A 342 -0.66 7.64 -23.71
CA ASP A 342 -0.06 8.96 -23.97
C ASP A 342 0.97 9.39 -22.90
N HIS A 343 1.11 8.61 -21.80
CA HIS A 343 2.07 8.92 -20.73
C HIS A 343 3.42 8.19 -20.96
N PRO A 344 4.51 8.93 -21.27
CA PRO A 344 5.78 8.31 -21.62
C PRO A 344 6.50 7.58 -20.47
N THR A 345 6.11 7.83 -19.21
CA THR A 345 6.87 7.41 -18.01
C THR A 345 6.00 6.76 -16.90
N GLN A 346 4.81 6.22 -17.22
CA GLN A 346 4.00 5.54 -16.22
C GLN A 346 4.75 4.35 -15.64
N LYS A 347 4.84 4.29 -14.31
CA LYS A 347 5.38 3.15 -13.57
C LYS A 347 4.30 2.12 -13.25
N PRO A 348 4.65 0.83 -13.19
CA PRO A 348 3.76 -0.22 -12.69
C PRO A 348 3.27 0.06 -11.26
N VAL A 349 2.01 -0.27 -10.98
CA VAL A 349 1.40 -0.12 -9.64
C VAL A 349 2.19 -0.91 -8.60
N GLU A 350 2.69 -2.09 -8.96
CA GLU A 350 3.47 -2.97 -8.09
C GLU A 350 4.72 -2.30 -7.50
N LEU A 351 5.37 -1.39 -8.25
CA LEU A 351 6.55 -0.67 -7.74
C LEU A 351 6.23 0.31 -6.61
N MET A 352 5.00 0.80 -6.54
CA MET A 352 4.53 1.67 -5.46
C MET A 352 3.86 0.86 -4.34
N ARG A 353 3.24 -0.27 -4.69
CA ARG A 353 2.59 -1.18 -3.74
C ARG A 353 3.59 -1.79 -2.76
N ARG A 354 4.74 -2.29 -3.21
CA ARG A 354 5.76 -2.92 -2.34
C ARG A 354 6.21 -2.03 -1.18
N PRO A 355 6.70 -0.80 -1.40
CA PRO A 355 7.05 0.06 -0.29
C PRO A 355 5.87 0.42 0.62
N ILE A 356 4.65 0.56 0.06
CA ILE A 356 3.44 0.80 0.84
C ILE A 356 3.23 -0.33 1.85
N LEU A 357 3.20 -1.58 1.39
CA LEU A 357 3.01 -2.75 2.26
C LEU A 357 4.14 -2.93 3.27
N ASN A 358 5.38 -2.64 2.88
CA ASN A 358 6.55 -2.82 3.75
C ASN A 358 6.64 -1.78 4.89
N HIS A 359 5.97 -0.64 4.78
CA HIS A 359 6.17 0.47 5.72
C HIS A 359 4.88 1.04 6.32
N THR A 360 3.72 0.64 5.83
CA THR A 360 2.43 1.18 6.29
C THR A 360 1.41 0.08 6.58
N LYS A 361 0.50 0.37 7.50
CA LYS A 361 -0.68 -0.43 7.79
C LYS A 361 -1.90 0.12 7.03
N PRO A 362 -2.98 -0.67 6.86
CA PRO A 362 -4.24 -0.16 6.34
C PRO A 362 -4.68 1.14 7.01
N GLY A 363 -5.13 2.11 6.20
CA GLY A 363 -5.52 3.44 6.66
C GLY A 363 -4.38 4.43 6.89
N GLU A 364 -3.11 4.01 6.90
CA GLU A 364 -1.97 4.93 7.08
C GLU A 364 -1.67 5.71 5.79
N LEU A 365 -1.01 6.86 5.98
CA LEU A 365 -0.82 7.88 4.94
C LEU A 365 0.51 7.73 4.20
N VAL A 366 0.43 7.74 2.87
CA VAL A 366 1.57 7.83 1.93
C VAL A 366 1.57 9.21 1.29
N TYR A 367 2.74 9.79 1.10
CA TYR A 367 2.95 11.10 0.47
C TYR A 367 3.69 10.97 -0.87
N ASP A 368 3.13 11.58 -1.91
CA ASP A 368 3.76 11.68 -3.22
C ASP A 368 3.64 13.12 -3.77
N PRO A 369 4.71 13.92 -3.70
CA PRO A 369 4.70 15.30 -4.22
C PRO A 369 4.73 15.43 -5.75
N PHE A 370 4.87 14.31 -6.50
CA PHE A 370 4.95 14.29 -7.96
C PHE A 370 4.10 13.14 -8.52
N LEU A 371 2.77 13.23 -8.36
CA LEU A 371 1.83 12.14 -8.67
C LEU A 371 1.86 11.65 -10.12
N GLY A 372 2.16 12.54 -11.07
CA GLY A 372 2.15 12.22 -12.49
C GLY A 372 0.81 11.61 -12.92
N SER A 373 0.81 10.35 -13.33
CA SER A 373 -0.41 9.61 -13.71
C SER A 373 -1.16 8.98 -12.53
N GLY A 374 -0.75 9.24 -11.28
CA GLY A 374 -1.42 8.75 -10.06
C GLY A 374 -1.14 7.30 -9.68
N THR A 375 0.02 6.75 -10.04
CA THR A 375 0.36 5.35 -9.73
C THR A 375 0.43 5.09 -8.23
N THR A 376 1.00 6.03 -7.46
CA THR A 376 1.06 5.93 -5.99
C THR A 376 -0.34 5.96 -5.36
N LEU A 377 -1.23 6.81 -5.87
CA LEU A 377 -2.61 6.86 -5.40
C LEU A 377 -3.37 5.57 -5.72
N ALA A 378 -3.19 5.03 -6.93
CA ALA A 378 -3.79 3.74 -7.31
C ALA A 378 -3.28 2.61 -6.41
N ALA A 379 -1.97 2.57 -6.12
CA ALA A 379 -1.39 1.59 -5.20
C ALA A 379 -1.95 1.73 -3.77
N ALA A 380 -2.14 2.95 -3.27
CA ALA A 380 -2.74 3.20 -1.97
C ALA A 380 -4.21 2.76 -1.91
N GLU A 381 -5.02 3.05 -2.95
CA GLU A 381 -6.43 2.61 -3.02
C GLU A 381 -6.54 1.09 -2.97
N VAL A 382 -5.80 0.35 -3.81
CA VAL A 382 -5.90 -1.12 -3.86
C VAL A 382 -5.37 -1.82 -2.61
N THR A 383 -4.55 -1.14 -1.83
CA THR A 383 -3.99 -1.67 -0.57
C THR A 383 -4.73 -1.16 0.68
N GLY A 384 -5.78 -0.35 0.52
CA GLY A 384 -6.51 0.23 1.65
C GLY A 384 -5.71 1.27 2.46
N ARG A 385 -4.67 1.86 1.86
CA ARG A 385 -3.90 2.97 2.43
C ARG A 385 -4.43 4.30 1.90
N VAL A 386 -3.96 5.39 2.47
CA VAL A 386 -4.36 6.75 2.08
C VAL A 386 -3.19 7.40 1.32
N CYS A 387 -3.47 8.11 0.24
CA CYS A 387 -2.45 8.88 -0.49
C CYS A 387 -2.80 10.37 -0.48
N TYR A 388 -1.86 11.20 -0.06
CA TYR A 388 -1.92 12.65 -0.26
C TYR A 388 -0.83 13.03 -1.25
N GLY A 389 -1.21 13.65 -2.36
CA GLY A 389 -0.24 13.95 -3.40
C GLY A 389 -0.49 15.26 -4.13
N LEU A 390 0.59 15.73 -4.73
CA LEU A 390 0.62 16.94 -5.56
C LEU A 390 0.89 16.59 -7.02
N GLU A 391 0.33 17.40 -7.90
CA GLU A 391 0.63 17.37 -9.32
C GLU A 391 0.62 18.82 -9.87
N LEU A 392 1.69 19.19 -10.53
CA LEU A 392 1.86 20.57 -11.02
C LEU A 392 0.99 20.85 -12.25
N ASP A 393 0.88 19.88 -13.16
CA ASP A 393 0.11 20.03 -14.40
C ASP A 393 -1.37 19.72 -14.18
N PRO A 394 -2.28 20.68 -14.39
CA PRO A 394 -3.72 20.46 -14.24
C PRO A 394 -4.26 19.30 -15.09
N LYS A 395 -3.67 19.01 -16.25
CA LYS A 395 -4.10 17.87 -17.08
C LYS A 395 -3.77 16.52 -16.44
N PHE A 396 -2.62 16.42 -15.79
CA PHE A 396 -2.26 15.20 -15.04
C PHE A 396 -3.05 15.09 -13.76
N THR A 397 -3.39 16.19 -13.09
CA THR A 397 -4.36 16.18 -11.99
C THR A 397 -5.67 15.54 -12.43
N ASP A 398 -6.21 15.91 -13.62
CA ASP A 398 -7.42 15.30 -14.17
C ASP A 398 -7.26 13.81 -14.46
N VAL A 399 -6.08 13.39 -14.95
CA VAL A 399 -5.74 11.97 -15.16
C VAL A 399 -5.76 11.21 -13.85
N VAL A 400 -5.16 11.76 -12.79
CA VAL A 400 -5.15 11.14 -11.43
C VAL A 400 -6.57 10.96 -10.92
N VAL A 401 -7.39 12.01 -10.96
CA VAL A 401 -8.79 12.00 -10.51
C VAL A 401 -9.60 10.99 -11.32
N GLY A 402 -9.50 11.02 -12.64
CA GLY A 402 -10.22 10.09 -13.53
C GLY A 402 -9.81 8.64 -13.31
N ARG A 403 -8.51 8.37 -13.12
CA ARG A 403 -7.99 7.03 -12.81
C ARG A 403 -8.55 6.51 -11.50
N TRP A 404 -8.53 7.33 -10.45
CA TRP A 404 -9.09 6.94 -9.16
C TRP A 404 -10.60 6.67 -9.23
N GLN A 405 -11.37 7.55 -9.92
CA GLN A 405 -12.81 7.32 -10.09
C GLN A 405 -13.11 6.00 -10.81
N LYS A 406 -12.33 5.68 -11.84
CA LYS A 406 -12.47 4.44 -12.58
C LYS A 406 -12.13 3.22 -11.71
N LEU A 407 -11.01 3.28 -10.97
CA LEU A 407 -10.54 2.20 -10.10
C LEU A 407 -11.49 1.94 -8.93
N SER A 408 -11.95 2.99 -8.25
CA SER A 408 -12.75 2.89 -7.02
C SER A 408 -14.26 2.80 -7.26
N GLY A 409 -14.73 3.16 -8.46
CA GLY A 409 -16.16 3.32 -8.76
C GLY A 409 -16.83 4.52 -8.05
N ARG A 410 -16.07 5.33 -7.31
CA ARG A 410 -16.56 6.48 -6.53
C ARG A 410 -16.34 7.79 -7.28
N LYS A 411 -16.94 8.87 -6.79
CA LYS A 411 -16.85 10.22 -7.36
C LYS A 411 -15.92 11.10 -6.53
N ALA A 412 -15.01 11.81 -7.20
CA ALA A 412 -14.17 12.83 -6.57
C ALA A 412 -14.95 14.14 -6.41
N THR A 413 -14.68 14.87 -5.32
CA THR A 413 -15.29 16.16 -5.02
C THR A 413 -14.22 17.24 -4.84
N LEU A 414 -14.55 18.46 -5.26
CA LEU A 414 -13.69 19.62 -5.07
C LEU A 414 -13.80 20.14 -3.63
N GLU A 415 -12.68 20.37 -2.96
CA GLU A 415 -12.68 20.96 -1.63
C GLU A 415 -13.29 22.37 -1.65
N GLY A 416 -14.07 22.70 -0.63
CA GLY A 416 -14.69 24.00 -0.42
C GLY A 416 -16.15 24.04 -0.81
N ASP A 417 -16.54 23.55 -1.97
CA ASP A 417 -17.94 23.54 -2.41
C ASP A 417 -18.57 22.14 -2.57
N GLY A 418 -17.74 21.09 -2.48
CA GLY A 418 -18.18 19.70 -2.53
C GLY A 418 -18.70 19.23 -3.88
N ARG A 419 -18.53 20.02 -4.95
CA ARG A 419 -18.98 19.65 -6.29
C ARG A 419 -18.21 18.46 -6.85
N MET A 420 -18.92 17.56 -7.49
CA MET A 420 -18.34 16.42 -8.20
C MET A 420 -17.51 16.86 -9.39
N PHE A 421 -16.46 16.09 -9.70
CA PHE A 421 -15.55 16.36 -10.80
C PHE A 421 -16.28 16.61 -12.12
N GLU A 422 -17.31 15.82 -12.45
CA GLU A 422 -18.10 15.97 -13.68
C GLU A 422 -18.90 17.28 -13.72
N ALA A 423 -19.41 17.74 -12.59
CA ALA A 423 -20.14 19.00 -12.51
C ALA A 423 -19.20 20.20 -12.75
N VAL A 424 -18.02 20.16 -12.14
CA VAL A 424 -16.96 21.18 -12.36
C VAL A 424 -16.48 21.14 -13.82
N ALA A 425 -16.35 19.94 -14.40
CA ALA A 425 -15.98 19.76 -15.80
C ALA A 425 -17.00 20.41 -16.75
N ALA A 426 -18.28 20.14 -16.54
CA ALA A 426 -19.35 20.70 -17.39
C ALA A 426 -19.34 22.23 -17.35
N GLU A 427 -19.19 22.86 -16.20
CA GLU A 427 -19.15 24.31 -16.03
C GLU A 427 -17.89 24.92 -16.71
N ARG A 428 -16.71 24.43 -16.35
CA ARG A 428 -15.43 25.00 -16.84
C ARG A 428 -15.26 24.85 -18.35
N LEU A 429 -15.73 23.74 -18.94
CA LEU A 429 -15.76 23.56 -20.38
C LEU A 429 -16.74 24.48 -21.07
N ALA A 430 -17.96 24.68 -20.48
CA ALA A 430 -18.93 25.62 -21.03
C ALA A 430 -18.42 27.07 -21.02
N ASP A 431 -17.78 27.49 -19.92
CA ASP A 431 -17.17 28.83 -19.81
C ASP A 431 -16.05 29.04 -20.82
N ARG A 432 -15.27 28.02 -21.10
CA ARG A 432 -14.21 28.06 -22.08
C ARG A 432 -14.75 28.22 -23.51
N LEU A 433 -15.82 27.48 -23.82
CA LEU A 433 -16.50 27.60 -25.12
C LEU A 433 -17.09 29.01 -25.31
N ARG A 434 -17.67 29.59 -24.25
CA ARG A 434 -18.17 30.97 -24.28
C ARG A 434 -17.08 32.03 -24.53
N LYS A 435 -15.91 31.81 -23.97
CA LYS A 435 -14.75 32.70 -24.13
C LYS A 435 -14.05 32.55 -25.50
N ALA A 436 -14.27 31.42 -26.18
CA ALA A 436 -13.69 31.15 -27.51
C ALA A 436 -14.63 31.56 -28.67
N ALA A 437 -15.92 31.79 -28.39
CA ALA A 437 -16.94 32.29 -29.33
C ALA A 437 -17.00 33.83 -29.30
#